data_028cf41e4e9db4e04b38cb232306412e
#
_entry.id   028cf41e4e9db4e04b38cb232306412e
#
_cell.length_a   1.000
_cell.length_b   1.000
_cell.length_c   1.000
_cell.angle_alpha   90.00
_cell.angle_beta   90.00
_cell.angle_gamma   90.00
#
_symmetry.space_group_name_H-M   'P 1'
#
loop_
_entity.id
_entity.type
_entity.pdbx_description
1 polymer ?
#
loop_
_entity_poly.entity_id
_entity_poly.type
_entity_poly.pdbx_seq_one_letter_code
_entity_poly.pdbx_strand_id
1 'polypeptide(L)'
;MKTSKTKTPKSVLIAGPCVIESLENLRSIATKLQPLANNERLDFYFKASFDKANRTSLESYRGPGLEKGLEMLQTIKEEFGYKILTDVHESYQASAAAKVADILQIPAFLCRQTDLIVAVSQTDAIINIKKGQFMNPKDMQYSVLKALKTRDKSIQNPTYETALKNGVWLCERGSSFGYGNLVVDMRSLKIMREFAPVIFDATHSVQMPGGANGKSLGDSSFAPILARAAAAVGIDGLFAETHVDPKNALSDGANMLKPDELEHLVTDMLKIQNLF
;
A
#
# COMPACT_ATOMS: atom_id res chain seq x y z
N MET A 1 28.69 -28.57 14.60
CA MET A 1 28.07 -27.85 13.48
C MET A 1 27.03 -26.88 14.02
N LYS A 2 27.30 -25.55 14.00
CA LYS A 2 26.30 -24.55 14.38
C LYS A 2 25.35 -24.41 13.19
N THR A 3 24.11 -24.90 13.32
CA THR A 3 23.05 -24.62 12.37
C THR A 3 22.78 -23.10 12.41
N SER A 4 23.18 -22.39 11.37
CA SER A 4 22.77 -21.00 11.18
C SER A 4 21.23 -21.02 11.08
N LYS A 5 20.56 -20.53 12.10
CA LYS A 5 19.13 -20.24 12.00
C LYS A 5 18.97 -19.18 10.90
N THR A 6 18.59 -19.60 9.72
CA THR A 6 18.14 -18.67 8.68
C THR A 6 16.97 -17.91 9.28
N LYS A 7 17.13 -16.58 9.49
CA LYS A 7 16.03 -15.72 9.95
C LYS A 7 14.91 -15.84 8.92
N THR A 8 13.73 -16.20 9.37
CA THR A 8 12.51 -16.14 8.54
C THR A 8 12.41 -14.74 7.94
N PRO A 9 12.21 -14.59 6.64
CA PRO A 9 12.09 -13.27 6.03
C PRO A 9 10.93 -12.50 6.69
N LYS A 10 11.14 -11.21 6.94
CA LYS A 10 10.11 -10.34 7.52
C LYS A 10 8.99 -10.14 6.50
N SER A 11 7.74 -10.18 6.97
CA SER A 11 6.59 -9.81 6.16
C SER A 11 6.45 -8.28 6.14
N VAL A 12 6.18 -7.69 4.99
CA VAL A 12 5.94 -6.25 4.89
C VAL A 12 4.58 -5.90 5.48
N LEU A 13 4.53 -4.86 6.32
CA LEU A 13 3.29 -4.25 6.79
C LEU A 13 3.27 -2.77 6.48
N ILE A 14 2.31 -2.35 5.65
CA ILE A 14 2.05 -0.96 5.34
C ILE A 14 0.74 -0.58 6.03
N ALA A 15 0.81 0.34 7.01
CA ALA A 15 -0.37 0.75 7.77
C ALA A 15 -0.33 2.22 8.18
N GLY A 16 -1.52 2.84 8.27
CA GLY A 16 -1.70 4.24 8.65
C GLY A 16 -2.99 4.79 8.07
N PRO A 17 -3.28 6.09 8.22
CA PRO A 17 -4.54 6.67 7.75
C PRO A 17 -4.60 6.77 6.23
N CYS A 18 -5.83 6.88 5.72
CA CYS A 18 -6.07 7.11 4.30
C CYS A 18 -5.41 8.40 3.79
N VAL A 19 -5.63 9.49 4.52
CA VAL A 19 -5.12 10.84 4.21
C VAL A 19 -4.60 11.50 5.48
N ILE A 20 -3.67 12.43 5.35
CA ILE A 20 -3.21 13.28 6.45
C ILE A 20 -4.32 14.28 6.80
N GLU A 21 -4.88 14.17 8.00
CA GLU A 21 -5.89 15.09 8.52
C GLU A 21 -5.25 16.21 9.37
N SER A 22 -4.41 15.81 10.32
CA SER A 22 -3.59 16.70 11.14
C SER A 22 -2.37 15.95 11.68
N LEU A 23 -1.38 16.69 12.16
CA LEU A 23 -0.19 16.10 12.79
C LEU A 23 -0.56 15.36 14.10
N GLU A 24 -1.51 15.90 14.86
CA GLU A 24 -2.01 15.26 16.08
C GLU A 24 -2.68 13.91 15.78
N ASN A 25 -3.52 13.86 14.74
CA ASN A 25 -4.13 12.63 14.28
C ASN A 25 -3.08 11.59 13.85
N LEU A 26 -2.07 12.01 13.07
CA LEU A 26 -0.96 11.14 12.69
C LEU A 26 -0.22 10.57 13.89
N ARG A 27 0.12 11.41 14.90
CA ARG A 27 0.78 10.98 16.14
C ARG A 27 -0.05 9.98 16.91
N SER A 28 -1.36 10.21 17.02
CA SER A 28 -2.29 9.31 17.70
C SER A 28 -2.30 7.93 17.04
N ILE A 29 -2.41 7.88 15.71
CA ILE A 29 -2.37 6.62 14.95
C ILE A 29 -0.99 5.97 15.06
N ALA A 30 0.10 6.72 14.87
CA ALA A 30 1.47 6.21 14.96
C ALA A 30 1.74 5.57 16.34
N THR A 31 1.30 6.22 17.43
CA THR A 31 1.41 5.66 18.78
C THR A 31 0.68 4.32 18.92
N LYS A 32 -0.52 4.22 18.37
CA LYS A 32 -1.31 2.97 18.43
C LYS A 32 -0.70 1.84 17.58
N LEU A 33 0.10 2.18 16.57
CA LEU A 33 0.76 1.20 15.72
C LEU A 33 2.14 0.74 16.25
N GLN A 34 2.64 1.30 17.35
CA GLN A 34 3.93 0.91 17.92
C GLN A 34 4.10 -0.60 18.17
N PRO A 35 3.10 -1.34 18.71
CA PRO A 35 3.25 -2.78 18.89
C PRO A 35 3.54 -3.52 17.58
N LEU A 36 2.90 -3.12 16.47
CA LEU A 36 3.14 -3.68 15.16
C LEU A 36 4.49 -3.25 14.58
N ALA A 37 4.87 -1.98 14.74
CA ALA A 37 6.15 -1.47 14.27
C ALA A 37 7.35 -2.11 14.96
N ASN A 38 7.21 -2.47 16.24
CA ASN A 38 8.24 -3.14 17.04
C ASN A 38 8.26 -4.66 16.89
N ASN A 39 7.37 -5.24 16.08
CA ASN A 39 7.33 -6.68 15.87
C ASN A 39 8.48 -7.11 14.95
N GLU A 40 9.40 -7.94 15.46
CA GLU A 40 10.59 -8.39 14.72
C GLU A 40 10.29 -9.19 13.45
N ARG A 41 9.07 -9.72 13.31
CA ARG A 41 8.63 -10.46 12.12
C ARG A 41 8.12 -9.56 11.01
N LEU A 42 7.98 -8.26 11.27
CA LEU A 42 7.44 -7.27 10.33
C LEU A 42 8.53 -6.32 9.85
N ASP A 43 8.42 -5.92 8.59
CA ASP A 43 9.04 -4.74 8.04
C ASP A 43 7.96 -3.67 7.89
N PHE A 44 7.89 -2.77 8.86
CA PHE A 44 6.79 -1.83 9.02
C PHE A 44 7.04 -0.51 8.28
N TYR A 45 6.00 -0.02 7.60
CA TYR A 45 5.95 1.27 6.93
C TYR A 45 4.69 2.03 7.35
N PHE A 46 4.87 3.24 7.89
CA PHE A 46 3.75 4.12 8.19
C PHE A 46 3.27 4.79 6.90
N LYS A 47 1.98 4.65 6.59
CA LYS A 47 1.39 5.18 5.37
C LYS A 47 0.47 6.36 5.66
N ALA A 48 0.63 7.48 4.95
CA ALA A 48 -0.41 8.48 4.80
C ALA A 48 -0.27 9.23 3.48
N SER A 49 -1.40 9.63 2.89
CA SER A 49 -1.42 10.43 1.65
C SER A 49 -1.45 11.93 1.97
N PHE A 50 -0.60 12.70 1.32
CA PHE A 50 -0.63 14.17 1.42
C PHE A 50 -1.72 14.81 0.56
N ASP A 51 -2.21 14.08 -0.44
CA ASP A 51 -3.32 14.49 -1.32
C ASP A 51 -4.14 13.26 -1.75
N LYS A 52 -5.43 13.48 -1.99
CA LYS A 52 -6.35 12.54 -2.63
C LYS A 52 -6.81 13.14 -3.96
N ALA A 53 -6.01 12.93 -5.01
CA ALA A 53 -6.17 13.60 -6.31
C ALA A 53 -7.40 13.12 -7.12
N ASN A 54 -8.00 11.97 -6.77
CA ASN A 54 -9.06 11.32 -7.53
C ASN A 54 -10.40 11.24 -6.79
N ARG A 55 -10.71 12.24 -5.97
CA ARG A 55 -12.00 12.30 -5.26
C ARG A 55 -13.18 12.40 -6.21
N THR A 56 -14.29 11.75 -5.85
CA THR A 56 -15.54 11.78 -6.63
C THR A 56 -16.18 13.18 -6.59
N SER A 57 -16.18 13.86 -5.43
CA SER A 57 -16.70 15.22 -5.29
C SER A 57 -15.57 16.23 -5.17
N LEU A 58 -15.74 17.38 -5.82
CA LEU A 58 -14.80 18.51 -5.72
C LEU A 58 -14.68 19.05 -4.28
N GLU A 59 -15.77 18.97 -3.52
CA GLU A 59 -15.84 19.46 -2.13
C GLU A 59 -15.22 18.48 -1.11
N SER A 60 -14.80 17.29 -1.55
CA SER A 60 -14.20 16.29 -0.65
C SER A 60 -12.84 16.78 -0.14
N TYR A 61 -12.56 16.47 1.13
CA TYR A 61 -11.25 16.74 1.72
C TYR A 61 -10.15 16.00 0.96
N ARG A 62 -9.11 16.72 0.55
CA ARG A 62 -8.02 16.18 -0.25
C ARG A 62 -6.74 15.93 0.54
N GLY A 63 -6.53 16.60 1.64
CA GLY A 63 -5.29 16.58 2.41
C GLY A 63 -4.61 17.94 2.49
N PRO A 64 -3.45 18.04 3.18
CA PRO A 64 -2.71 19.29 3.38
C PRO A 64 -1.91 19.77 2.15
N GLY A 65 -1.80 18.94 1.11
CA GLY A 65 -0.93 19.17 -0.04
C GLY A 65 0.50 18.68 0.15
N LEU A 66 1.29 18.80 -0.92
CA LEU A 66 2.62 18.18 -1.00
C LEU A 66 3.57 18.67 0.09
N GLU A 67 3.84 19.97 0.15
CA GLU A 67 4.86 20.55 1.03
C GLU A 67 4.55 20.26 2.51
N LYS A 68 3.38 20.71 2.97
CA LYS A 68 2.95 20.55 4.35
C LYS A 68 2.76 19.06 4.73
N GLY A 69 2.30 18.24 3.79
CA GLY A 69 2.14 16.80 4.01
C GLY A 69 3.47 16.11 4.20
N LEU A 70 4.49 16.46 3.41
CA LEU A 70 5.83 15.91 3.55
C LEU A 70 6.50 16.35 4.87
N GLU A 71 6.32 17.59 5.30
CA GLU A 71 6.80 18.06 6.62
C GLU A 71 6.18 17.25 7.77
N MET A 72 4.88 17.00 7.72
CA MET A 72 4.19 16.17 8.72
C MET A 72 4.69 14.72 8.72
N LEU A 73 4.91 14.12 7.54
CA LEU A 73 5.45 12.78 7.42
C LEU A 73 6.89 12.69 7.91
N GLN A 74 7.72 13.72 7.63
CA GLN A 74 9.07 13.82 8.16
C GLN A 74 9.05 13.86 9.69
N THR A 75 8.14 14.61 10.28
CA THR A 75 7.96 14.68 11.73
C THR A 75 7.64 13.29 12.32
N ILE A 76 6.73 12.54 11.71
CA ILE A 76 6.42 11.16 12.14
C ILE A 76 7.64 10.25 12.00
N LYS A 77 8.39 10.36 10.90
CA LYS A 77 9.62 9.60 10.68
C LYS A 77 10.65 9.83 11.79
N GLU A 78 10.85 11.09 12.18
CA GLU A 78 11.82 11.49 13.21
C GLU A 78 11.37 11.11 14.63
N GLU A 79 10.11 11.34 14.96
CA GLU A 79 9.59 11.08 16.33
C GLU A 79 9.45 9.59 16.64
N PHE A 80 9.06 8.77 15.66
CA PHE A 80 8.77 7.35 15.86
C PHE A 80 9.83 6.41 15.27
N GLY A 81 10.74 6.91 14.44
CA GLY A 81 11.71 6.08 13.72
C GLY A 81 11.08 5.20 12.63
N TYR A 82 9.87 5.55 12.15
CA TYR A 82 9.16 4.76 11.16
C TYR A 82 9.67 5.02 9.75
N LYS A 83 9.70 3.96 8.94
CA LYS A 83 9.78 4.09 7.50
C LYS A 83 8.45 4.61 6.97
N ILE A 84 8.48 5.44 5.94
CA ILE A 84 7.30 6.15 5.42
C ILE A 84 6.91 5.63 4.04
N LEU A 85 5.60 5.45 3.82
CA LEU A 85 5.01 5.32 2.50
C LEU A 85 4.05 6.48 2.24
N THR A 86 4.17 7.13 1.08
CA THR A 86 3.15 8.06 0.56
C THR A 86 2.90 7.82 -0.92
N ASP A 87 1.73 8.21 -1.42
CA ASP A 87 1.40 8.12 -2.84
C ASP A 87 1.67 9.46 -3.56
N VAL A 88 2.06 9.35 -4.83
CA VAL A 88 2.30 10.49 -5.74
C VAL A 88 1.39 10.39 -6.96
N HIS A 89 0.94 11.53 -7.47
CA HIS A 89 -0.07 11.62 -8.52
C HIS A 89 0.45 12.28 -9.79
N GLU A 90 1.49 13.12 -9.65
CA GLU A 90 2.13 13.87 -10.72
C GLU A 90 3.64 13.62 -10.70
N SER A 91 4.26 13.60 -11.89
CA SER A 91 5.68 13.26 -12.04
C SER A 91 6.61 14.20 -11.25
N TYR A 92 6.26 15.48 -11.13
CA TYR A 92 7.08 16.46 -10.40
C TYR A 92 7.12 16.24 -8.89
N GLN A 93 6.15 15.50 -8.33
CA GLN A 93 6.08 15.21 -6.90
C GLN A 93 7.10 14.17 -6.45
N ALA A 94 7.52 13.27 -7.37
CA ALA A 94 8.32 12.10 -7.04
C ALA A 94 9.64 12.44 -6.33
N SER A 95 10.41 13.40 -6.88
CA SER A 95 11.70 13.79 -6.32
C SER A 95 11.58 14.43 -4.93
N ALA A 96 10.55 15.23 -4.68
CA ALA A 96 10.31 15.83 -3.37
C ALA A 96 9.86 14.78 -2.34
N ALA A 97 8.91 13.92 -2.73
CA ALA A 97 8.37 12.88 -1.86
C ALA A 97 9.44 11.83 -1.48
N ALA A 98 10.35 11.47 -2.39
CA ALA A 98 11.42 10.52 -2.13
C ALA A 98 12.46 10.98 -1.08
N LYS A 99 12.51 12.28 -0.76
CA LYS A 99 13.40 12.78 0.31
C LYS A 99 12.92 12.37 1.70
N VAL A 100 11.62 12.09 1.83
CA VAL A 100 10.96 11.73 3.09
C VAL A 100 10.53 10.28 3.10
N ALA A 101 9.87 9.84 2.03
CA ALA A 101 9.28 8.52 1.93
C ALA A 101 10.29 7.46 1.48
N ASP A 102 10.26 6.32 2.15
CA ASP A 102 11.05 5.13 1.81
C ASP A 102 10.37 4.30 0.71
N ILE A 103 9.04 4.43 0.59
CA ILE A 103 8.23 3.86 -0.49
C ILE A 103 7.40 4.96 -1.15
N LEU A 104 7.46 5.05 -2.46
CA LEU A 104 6.53 5.84 -3.26
C LEU A 104 5.47 4.93 -3.89
N GLN A 105 4.21 5.24 -3.64
CA GLN A 105 3.10 4.49 -4.19
C GLN A 105 2.53 5.17 -5.43
N ILE A 106 2.32 4.36 -6.48
CA ILE A 106 1.58 4.75 -7.68
C ILE A 106 0.13 4.30 -7.50
N PRO A 107 -0.85 5.23 -7.50
CA PRO A 107 -2.26 4.92 -7.35
C PRO A 107 -2.79 3.99 -8.45
N ALA A 108 -3.85 3.25 -8.15
CA ALA A 108 -4.41 2.24 -9.03
C ALA A 108 -4.82 2.78 -10.42
N PHE A 109 -5.44 3.97 -10.48
CA PHE A 109 -5.85 4.59 -11.75
C PHE A 109 -4.65 4.98 -12.61
N LEU A 110 -3.49 5.23 -12.01
CA LEU A 110 -2.26 5.68 -12.66
C LEU A 110 -1.26 4.54 -12.90
N CYS A 111 -1.64 3.29 -12.65
CA CYS A 111 -0.74 2.13 -12.71
C CYS A 111 -0.08 1.91 -14.08
N ARG A 112 -0.60 2.52 -15.16
CA ARG A 112 -0.04 2.45 -16.52
C ARG A 112 0.64 3.75 -16.96
N GLN A 113 0.57 4.82 -16.17
CA GLN A 113 1.04 6.16 -16.54
C GLN A 113 2.57 6.17 -16.65
N THR A 114 3.07 6.21 -17.89
CA THR A 114 4.50 6.01 -18.17
C THR A 114 5.36 7.06 -17.49
N ASP A 115 5.02 8.35 -17.64
CA ASP A 115 5.83 9.45 -17.11
C ASP A 115 5.90 9.43 -15.58
N LEU A 116 4.79 9.06 -14.92
CA LEU A 116 4.77 8.90 -13.46
C LEU A 116 5.63 7.72 -13.00
N ILE A 117 5.50 6.56 -13.67
CA ILE A 117 6.32 5.38 -13.37
C ILE A 117 7.81 5.70 -13.54
N VAL A 118 8.17 6.37 -14.63
CA VAL A 118 9.57 6.78 -14.91
C VAL A 118 10.06 7.74 -13.82
N ALA A 119 9.29 8.79 -13.49
CA ALA A 119 9.69 9.77 -12.49
C ALA A 119 9.91 9.13 -11.10
N VAL A 120 9.02 8.23 -10.67
CA VAL A 120 9.17 7.50 -9.41
C VAL A 120 10.38 6.56 -9.48
N SER A 121 10.61 5.89 -10.61
CA SER A 121 11.72 4.95 -10.79
C SER A 121 13.09 5.59 -10.82
N GLN A 122 13.18 6.89 -11.11
CA GLN A 122 14.42 7.68 -11.05
C GLN A 122 14.84 8.05 -9.63
N THR A 123 14.01 7.75 -8.63
CA THR A 123 14.32 7.93 -7.21
C THR A 123 14.88 6.64 -6.60
N ASP A 124 15.53 6.74 -5.43
CA ASP A 124 16.04 5.59 -4.68
C ASP A 124 14.94 4.89 -3.84
N ALA A 125 13.74 5.46 -3.78
CA ALA A 125 12.63 4.89 -3.01
C ALA A 125 12.15 3.56 -3.61
N ILE A 126 11.64 2.66 -2.78
CA ILE A 126 10.88 1.49 -3.22
C ILE A 126 9.62 1.98 -3.94
N ILE A 127 9.22 1.28 -4.99
CA ILE A 127 8.01 1.60 -5.76
C ILE A 127 6.94 0.59 -5.44
N ASN A 128 5.77 1.04 -4.98
CA ASN A 128 4.60 0.19 -4.79
C ASN A 128 3.53 0.54 -5.83
N ILE A 129 3.34 -0.29 -6.86
CA ILE A 129 2.38 -0.02 -7.94
C ILE A 129 1.06 -0.72 -7.61
N LYS A 130 0.02 0.04 -7.31
CA LYS A 130 -1.32 -0.51 -7.11
C LYS A 130 -1.90 -0.99 -8.44
N LYS A 131 -2.39 -2.23 -8.47
CA LYS A 131 -3.09 -2.76 -9.65
C LYS A 131 -4.38 -1.97 -9.89
N GLY A 132 -4.55 -1.45 -11.09
CA GLY A 132 -5.83 -0.84 -11.49
C GLY A 132 -6.97 -1.85 -11.45
N GLN A 133 -8.17 -1.40 -11.06
CA GLN A 133 -9.37 -2.26 -10.98
C GLN A 133 -9.76 -2.84 -12.35
N PHE A 134 -9.31 -2.20 -13.42
CA PHE A 134 -9.55 -2.57 -14.82
C PHE A 134 -8.43 -3.45 -15.41
N MET A 135 -7.37 -3.73 -14.66
CA MET A 135 -6.19 -4.42 -15.18
C MET A 135 -6.31 -5.94 -15.09
N ASN A 136 -5.93 -6.61 -16.16
CA ASN A 136 -5.57 -8.01 -16.09
C ASN A 136 -4.29 -8.17 -15.24
N PRO A 137 -4.25 -9.08 -14.26
CA PRO A 137 -3.07 -9.30 -13.42
C PRO A 137 -1.77 -9.56 -14.21
N LYS A 138 -1.85 -10.28 -15.33
CA LYS A 138 -0.70 -10.52 -16.22
C LYS A 138 -0.12 -9.24 -16.81
N ASP A 139 -0.98 -8.24 -17.10
CA ASP A 139 -0.55 -7.02 -17.77
C ASP A 139 0.19 -6.08 -16.82
N MET A 140 0.14 -6.33 -15.50
CA MET A 140 0.95 -5.60 -14.54
C MET A 140 2.45 -5.79 -14.75
N GLN A 141 2.89 -6.87 -15.42
CA GLN A 141 4.28 -7.06 -15.82
C GLN A 141 4.85 -5.88 -16.62
N TYR A 142 4.01 -5.22 -17.44
CA TYR A 142 4.47 -4.08 -18.25
C TYR A 142 4.75 -2.83 -17.41
N SER A 143 3.98 -2.61 -16.35
CA SER A 143 4.24 -1.53 -15.39
C SER A 143 5.53 -1.80 -14.60
N VAL A 144 5.73 -3.05 -14.16
CA VAL A 144 6.98 -3.48 -13.52
C VAL A 144 8.16 -3.31 -14.48
N LEU A 145 8.03 -3.74 -15.73
CA LEU A 145 9.10 -3.64 -16.72
C LEU A 145 9.50 -2.18 -17.02
N LYS A 146 8.53 -1.25 -17.08
CA LYS A 146 8.84 0.19 -17.21
C LYS A 146 9.71 0.68 -16.06
N ALA A 147 9.33 0.34 -14.82
CA ALA A 147 10.10 0.72 -13.64
C ALA A 147 11.51 0.12 -13.66
N LEU A 148 11.61 -1.18 -13.93
CA LEU A 148 12.89 -1.88 -13.99
C LEU A 148 13.82 -1.32 -15.08
N LYS A 149 13.31 -1.12 -16.29
CA LYS A 149 14.11 -0.56 -17.41
C LYS A 149 14.56 0.89 -17.16
N THR A 150 13.83 1.64 -16.37
CA THR A 150 14.25 2.99 -15.98
C THR A 150 15.46 2.91 -15.04
N ARG A 151 15.49 1.92 -14.13
CA ARG A 151 16.62 1.71 -13.20
C ARG A 151 17.80 0.99 -13.84
N ASP A 152 17.51 0.00 -14.69
CA ASP A 152 18.54 -0.79 -15.39
C ASP A 152 18.04 -1.19 -16.79
N LYS A 153 18.59 -0.55 -17.82
CA LYS A 153 18.22 -0.78 -19.22
C LYS A 153 18.53 -2.19 -19.72
N SER A 154 19.39 -2.93 -19.05
CA SER A 154 19.75 -4.30 -19.42
C SER A 154 18.63 -5.32 -19.14
N ILE A 155 17.68 -4.99 -18.26
CA ILE A 155 16.59 -5.87 -17.89
C ILE A 155 15.59 -5.98 -19.04
N GLN A 156 15.37 -7.20 -19.54
CA GLN A 156 14.46 -7.47 -20.66
C GLN A 156 13.09 -7.97 -20.20
N ASN A 157 13.04 -8.75 -19.13
CA ASN A 157 11.82 -9.32 -18.59
C ASN A 157 11.75 -9.11 -17.06
N PRO A 158 10.58 -8.82 -16.49
CA PRO A 158 10.42 -8.76 -15.06
C PRO A 158 10.37 -10.18 -14.47
N THR A 159 11.07 -10.38 -13.37
CA THR A 159 10.95 -11.55 -12.50
C THR A 159 10.83 -11.09 -11.05
N TYR A 160 10.34 -11.96 -10.19
CA TYR A 160 10.25 -11.68 -8.75
C TYR A 160 11.59 -11.17 -8.18
N GLU A 161 12.68 -11.91 -8.45
CA GLU A 161 14.01 -11.60 -7.91
C GLU A 161 14.53 -10.26 -8.45
N THR A 162 14.33 -10.02 -9.75
CA THR A 162 14.76 -8.76 -10.37
C THR A 162 13.99 -7.58 -9.81
N ALA A 163 12.69 -7.72 -9.64
CA ALA A 163 11.85 -6.69 -9.07
C ALA A 163 12.17 -6.46 -7.57
N LEU A 164 12.35 -7.52 -6.80
CA LEU A 164 12.75 -7.43 -5.39
C LEU A 164 14.08 -6.67 -5.24
N LYS A 165 15.10 -7.06 -6.01
CA LYS A 165 16.44 -6.43 -6.00
C LYS A 165 16.37 -4.93 -6.34
N ASN A 166 15.49 -4.56 -7.25
CA ASN A 166 15.32 -3.18 -7.70
C ASN A 166 14.22 -2.42 -6.94
N GLY A 167 13.67 -2.99 -5.88
CA GLY A 167 12.65 -2.33 -5.06
C GLY A 167 11.38 -1.98 -5.84
N VAL A 168 10.88 -2.88 -6.68
CA VAL A 168 9.63 -2.70 -7.43
C VAL A 168 8.62 -3.73 -6.94
N TRP A 169 7.52 -3.28 -6.37
CA TRP A 169 6.45 -4.10 -5.79
C TRP A 169 5.12 -3.85 -6.49
N LEU A 170 4.25 -4.85 -6.48
CA LEU A 170 2.86 -4.74 -6.91
C LEU A 170 1.93 -4.80 -5.70
N CYS A 171 0.77 -4.14 -5.81
CA CYS A 171 -0.24 -4.16 -4.76
C CYS A 171 -1.61 -4.53 -5.36
N GLU A 172 -2.15 -5.69 -4.97
CA GLU A 172 -3.52 -6.11 -5.30
C GLU A 172 -4.53 -5.35 -4.44
N ARG A 173 -5.62 -4.89 -5.05
CA ARG A 173 -6.68 -4.12 -4.38
C ARG A 173 -8.10 -4.38 -4.93
N GLY A 174 -8.27 -5.48 -5.64
CA GLY A 174 -9.53 -5.85 -6.28
C GLY A 174 -9.66 -5.36 -7.73
N SER A 175 -10.58 -5.98 -8.43
CA SER A 175 -10.99 -5.66 -9.80
C SER A 175 -12.47 -5.27 -9.82
N SER A 176 -12.84 -4.38 -10.74
CA SER A 176 -14.24 -3.97 -10.92
C SER A 176 -15.12 -5.18 -11.29
N PHE A 177 -16.23 -5.31 -10.61
CA PHE A 177 -17.25 -6.32 -10.86
C PHE A 177 -18.63 -5.65 -10.95
N GLY A 178 -19.11 -5.45 -12.17
CA GLY A 178 -20.29 -4.62 -12.42
C GLY A 178 -20.01 -3.13 -12.12
N TYR A 179 -21.00 -2.39 -11.63
CA TYR A 179 -20.94 -0.93 -11.50
C TYR A 179 -20.62 -0.39 -10.10
N GLY A 180 -20.48 -1.22 -9.10
CA GLY A 180 -20.31 -0.72 -7.74
C GLY A 180 -19.60 -1.65 -6.79
N ASN A 181 -19.13 -2.80 -7.25
CA ASN A 181 -18.43 -3.76 -6.44
C ASN A 181 -17.02 -4.03 -6.93
N LEU A 182 -16.19 -4.50 -6.01
CA LEU A 182 -14.87 -5.05 -6.29
C LEU A 182 -14.83 -6.52 -5.91
N VAL A 183 -14.08 -7.30 -6.67
CA VAL A 183 -13.79 -8.71 -6.37
C VAL A 183 -12.29 -8.91 -6.39
N VAL A 184 -11.78 -9.66 -5.42
CA VAL A 184 -10.40 -10.11 -5.42
C VAL A 184 -10.36 -11.52 -6.00
N ASP A 185 -9.73 -11.65 -7.15
CA ASP A 185 -9.33 -12.97 -7.66
C ASP A 185 -8.04 -13.38 -6.96
N MET A 186 -8.12 -14.33 -6.03
CA MET A 186 -6.96 -14.80 -5.27
C MET A 186 -5.85 -15.38 -6.16
N ARG A 187 -6.16 -15.84 -7.37
CA ARG A 187 -5.17 -16.28 -8.37
C ARG A 187 -4.31 -15.12 -8.86
N SER A 188 -4.85 -13.88 -8.84
CA SER A 188 -4.09 -12.68 -9.26
C SER A 188 -2.82 -12.48 -8.46
N LEU A 189 -2.84 -12.83 -7.16
CA LEU A 189 -1.68 -12.75 -6.26
C LEU A 189 -0.55 -13.66 -6.76
N LYS A 190 -0.88 -14.91 -7.09
CA LYS A 190 0.09 -15.86 -7.63
C LYS A 190 0.63 -15.43 -8.99
N ILE A 191 -0.25 -14.95 -9.89
CA ILE A 191 0.12 -14.48 -11.22
C ILE A 191 1.08 -13.29 -11.13
N MET A 192 0.75 -12.28 -10.35
CA MET A 192 1.58 -11.07 -10.21
C MET A 192 2.91 -11.35 -9.50
N ARG A 193 2.94 -12.34 -8.60
CA ARG A 193 4.14 -12.73 -7.87
C ARG A 193 5.21 -13.38 -8.76
N GLU A 194 4.87 -13.75 -10.00
CA GLU A 194 5.86 -14.15 -11.01
C GLU A 194 6.73 -12.97 -11.47
N PHE A 195 6.22 -11.74 -11.36
CA PHE A 195 6.88 -10.54 -11.89
C PHE A 195 7.49 -9.65 -10.81
N ALA A 196 6.92 -9.64 -9.60
CA ALA A 196 7.36 -8.78 -8.50
C ALA A 196 6.83 -9.28 -7.15
N PRO A 197 7.41 -8.84 -6.01
CA PRO A 197 6.78 -8.99 -4.70
C PRO A 197 5.37 -8.38 -4.70
N VAL A 198 4.42 -9.06 -4.05
CA VAL A 198 3.00 -8.67 -4.04
C VAL A 198 2.54 -8.33 -2.64
N ILE A 199 2.09 -7.10 -2.49
CA ILE A 199 1.39 -6.59 -1.31
C ILE A 199 -0.11 -6.77 -1.53
N PHE A 200 -0.84 -7.22 -0.52
CA PHE A 200 -2.29 -7.27 -0.56
C PHE A 200 -2.91 -6.12 0.21
N ASP A 201 -3.71 -5.29 -0.46
CA ASP A 201 -4.46 -4.20 0.15
C ASP A 201 -5.84 -4.70 0.60
N ALA A 202 -5.95 -4.99 1.89
CA ALA A 202 -7.18 -5.52 2.46
C ALA A 202 -8.31 -4.48 2.53
N THR A 203 -7.97 -3.22 2.77
CA THR A 203 -8.96 -2.16 3.01
C THR A 203 -9.55 -1.60 1.73
N HIS A 204 -8.75 -1.40 0.67
CA HIS A 204 -9.29 -0.96 -0.62
C HIS A 204 -9.96 -2.09 -1.41
N SER A 205 -9.69 -3.34 -1.10
CA SER A 205 -10.35 -4.49 -1.72
C SER A 205 -11.84 -4.61 -1.38
N VAL A 206 -12.28 -3.96 -0.30
CA VAL A 206 -13.67 -3.98 0.20
C VAL A 206 -14.42 -2.67 -0.07
N GLN A 207 -13.84 -1.77 -0.87
CA GLN A 207 -14.52 -0.55 -1.31
C GLN A 207 -15.69 -0.87 -2.24
N MET A 208 -16.73 -0.03 -2.14
CA MET A 208 -17.86 0.04 -3.08
C MET A 208 -17.81 1.42 -3.75
N PRO A 209 -17.12 1.55 -4.90
CA PRO A 209 -16.95 2.82 -5.59
C PRO A 209 -18.30 3.41 -6.00
N GLY A 210 -18.55 4.70 -5.69
CA GLY A 210 -19.78 5.39 -6.10
C GLY A 210 -21.05 5.01 -5.31
N GLY A 211 -20.94 4.22 -4.25
CA GLY A 211 -22.06 3.61 -3.52
C GLY A 211 -22.99 4.57 -2.78
N ALA A 212 -22.62 5.85 -2.50
CA ALA A 212 -23.47 6.80 -1.81
C ALA A 212 -23.17 8.25 -2.20
N ASN A 213 -24.04 8.87 -3.00
CA ASN A 213 -24.07 10.32 -3.24
C ASN A 213 -22.67 10.97 -3.38
N GLY A 214 -21.78 10.39 -4.19
CA GLY A 214 -20.42 10.90 -4.43
C GLY A 214 -19.38 10.52 -3.37
N LYS A 215 -19.68 9.61 -2.45
CA LYS A 215 -18.71 9.03 -1.51
C LYS A 215 -18.50 7.55 -1.78
N SER A 216 -17.29 7.06 -1.59
CA SER A 216 -17.02 5.62 -1.58
C SER A 216 -17.63 5.01 -0.32
N LEU A 217 -18.40 3.95 -0.48
CA LEU A 217 -18.81 3.04 0.58
C LEU A 217 -17.83 1.86 0.68
N GLY A 218 -18.07 0.99 1.61
CA GLY A 218 -17.36 -0.28 1.78
C GLY A 218 -17.81 -1.01 3.02
N ASP A 219 -17.30 -2.21 3.18
CA ASP A 219 -17.56 -3.04 4.35
C ASP A 219 -16.25 -3.61 4.88
N SER A 220 -15.68 -2.93 5.88
CA SER A 220 -14.43 -3.33 6.51
C SER A 220 -14.48 -4.71 7.17
N SER A 221 -15.67 -5.28 7.43
CA SER A 221 -15.82 -6.63 8.03
C SER A 221 -15.25 -7.73 7.12
N PHE A 222 -15.18 -7.50 5.81
CA PHE A 222 -14.58 -8.44 4.86
C PHE A 222 -13.05 -8.33 4.76
N ALA A 223 -12.45 -7.22 5.21
CA ALA A 223 -10.99 -7.03 5.10
C ALA A 223 -10.19 -8.14 5.81
N PRO A 224 -10.51 -8.58 7.04
CA PRO A 224 -9.84 -9.69 7.69
C PRO A 224 -10.01 -11.03 6.97
N ILE A 225 -11.17 -11.25 6.35
CA ILE A 225 -11.46 -12.50 5.61
C ILE A 225 -10.56 -12.58 4.38
N LEU A 226 -10.52 -11.51 3.58
CA LEU A 226 -9.71 -11.45 2.37
C LEU A 226 -8.22 -11.48 2.68
N ALA A 227 -7.77 -10.81 3.74
CA ALA A 227 -6.37 -10.82 4.14
C ALA A 227 -5.88 -12.22 4.57
N ARG A 228 -6.70 -12.99 5.32
CA ARG A 228 -6.37 -14.38 5.65
C ARG A 228 -6.29 -15.26 4.41
N ALA A 229 -7.22 -15.11 3.46
CA ALA A 229 -7.17 -15.81 2.20
C ALA A 229 -5.92 -15.46 1.38
N ALA A 230 -5.57 -14.17 1.30
CA ALA A 230 -4.36 -13.72 0.62
C ALA A 230 -3.08 -14.25 1.28
N ALA A 231 -3.03 -14.28 2.63
CA ALA A 231 -1.92 -14.86 3.37
C ALA A 231 -1.72 -16.35 3.05
N ALA A 232 -2.81 -17.11 2.90
CA ALA A 232 -2.77 -18.53 2.53
C ALA A 232 -2.33 -18.76 1.08
N VAL A 233 -2.59 -17.84 0.17
CA VAL A 233 -2.07 -17.89 -1.21
C VAL A 233 -0.56 -17.61 -1.26
N GLY A 234 -0.06 -16.82 -0.33
CA GLY A 234 1.34 -16.41 -0.24
C GLY A 234 1.58 -15.01 -0.80
N ILE A 235 1.47 -14.01 0.07
CA ILE A 235 1.80 -12.61 -0.20
C ILE A 235 3.10 -12.21 0.49
N ASP A 236 3.77 -11.18 -0.01
CA ASP A 236 5.00 -10.64 0.59
C ASP A 236 4.71 -9.61 1.67
N GLY A 237 3.50 -9.06 1.69
CA GLY A 237 3.07 -8.10 2.70
C GLY A 237 1.59 -7.75 2.64
N LEU A 238 1.17 -7.03 3.68
CA LEU A 238 -0.17 -6.52 3.86
C LEU A 238 -0.15 -5.00 3.81
N PHE A 239 -1.12 -4.41 3.12
CA PHE A 239 -1.49 -3.01 3.20
C PHE A 239 -2.87 -2.92 3.86
N ALA A 240 -3.01 -2.09 4.89
CA ALA A 240 -4.28 -1.82 5.53
C ALA A 240 -4.35 -0.39 6.06
N GLU A 241 -5.34 0.36 5.63
CA GLU A 241 -5.60 1.67 6.21
C GLU A 241 -6.25 1.52 7.60
N THR A 242 -5.80 2.34 8.54
CA THR A 242 -6.28 2.32 9.92
C THR A 242 -6.48 3.74 10.47
N HIS A 243 -7.46 3.90 11.32
CA HIS A 243 -7.76 5.16 11.97
C HIS A 243 -8.27 4.92 13.39
N VAL A 244 -7.96 5.82 14.33
CA VAL A 244 -8.39 5.71 15.74
C VAL A 244 -9.91 5.85 15.87
N ASP A 245 -10.52 6.61 14.96
CA ASP A 245 -11.98 6.78 14.85
C ASP A 245 -12.42 6.75 13.37
N PRO A 246 -12.55 5.56 12.76
CA PRO A 246 -12.89 5.44 11.33
C PRO A 246 -14.19 6.14 10.93
N LYS A 247 -15.16 6.23 11.84
CA LYS A 247 -16.48 6.84 11.55
C LYS A 247 -16.39 8.33 11.26
N ASN A 248 -15.43 9.02 11.88
CA ASN A 248 -15.22 10.46 11.74
C ASN A 248 -14.05 10.79 10.81
N ALA A 249 -13.41 9.79 10.20
CA ALA A 249 -12.32 10.01 9.26
C ALA A 249 -12.78 10.80 8.02
N LEU A 250 -11.93 11.70 7.53
CA LEU A 250 -12.22 12.57 6.39
C LEU A 250 -12.16 11.86 5.03
N SER A 251 -11.61 10.63 5.00
CA SER A 251 -11.52 9.79 3.80
C SER A 251 -11.66 8.31 4.16
N ASP A 252 -12.39 7.57 3.33
CA ASP A 252 -12.51 6.09 3.30
C ASP A 252 -12.81 5.40 4.65
N GLY A 253 -13.44 6.11 5.60
CA GLY A 253 -13.71 5.59 6.94
C GLY A 253 -14.46 4.26 6.99
N ALA A 254 -15.35 4.00 6.01
CA ALA A 254 -16.09 2.74 5.92
C ALA A 254 -15.21 1.51 5.67
N ASN A 255 -14.00 1.70 5.17
CA ASN A 255 -13.07 0.62 4.82
C ASN A 255 -11.94 0.46 5.84
N MET A 256 -11.66 1.48 6.64
CA MET A 256 -10.54 1.47 7.56
C MET A 256 -10.81 0.58 8.78
N LEU A 257 -9.77 -0.05 9.26
CA LEU A 257 -9.76 -0.83 10.49
C LEU A 257 -9.35 0.06 11.68
N LYS A 258 -9.78 -0.29 12.88
CA LYS A 258 -9.17 0.25 14.09
C LYS A 258 -7.80 -0.39 14.32
N PRO A 259 -6.86 0.29 15.01
CA PRO A 259 -5.54 -0.29 15.30
C PRO A 259 -5.57 -1.67 15.96
N ASP A 260 -6.49 -1.90 16.90
CA ASP A 260 -6.63 -3.18 17.60
C ASP A 260 -7.13 -4.28 16.63
N GLU A 261 -8.07 -3.95 15.73
CA GLU A 261 -8.56 -4.89 14.71
C GLU A 261 -7.44 -5.25 13.73
N LEU A 262 -6.60 -4.27 13.37
CA LEU A 262 -5.43 -4.50 12.53
C LEU A 262 -4.39 -5.40 13.20
N GLU A 263 -4.13 -5.24 14.50
CA GLU A 263 -3.21 -6.08 15.26
C GLU A 263 -3.66 -7.55 15.27
N HIS A 264 -4.96 -7.80 15.48
CA HIS A 264 -5.54 -9.14 15.38
C HIS A 264 -5.37 -9.72 13.97
N LEU A 265 -5.66 -8.95 12.94
CA LEU A 265 -5.52 -9.37 11.55
C LEU A 265 -4.07 -9.75 11.21
N VAL A 266 -3.11 -8.92 11.58
CA VAL A 266 -1.68 -9.17 11.36
C VAL A 266 -1.21 -10.42 12.10
N THR A 267 -1.70 -10.63 13.33
CA THR A 267 -1.41 -11.84 14.09
C THR A 267 -1.88 -13.10 13.36
N ASP A 268 -3.09 -13.08 12.82
CA ASP A 268 -3.64 -14.20 12.04
C ASP A 268 -2.85 -14.42 10.74
N MET A 269 -2.53 -13.34 10.02
CA MET A 269 -1.71 -13.40 8.81
C MET A 269 -0.37 -14.10 9.08
N LEU A 270 0.34 -13.67 10.13
CA LEU A 270 1.63 -14.24 10.51
C LEU A 270 1.54 -15.72 10.94
N LYS A 271 0.44 -16.15 11.56
CA LYS A 271 0.19 -17.57 11.86
C LYS A 271 0.00 -18.38 10.58
N ILE A 272 -0.82 -17.88 9.64
CA ILE A 272 -1.08 -18.55 8.37
C ILE A 272 0.20 -18.68 7.54
N GLN A 273 1.01 -17.64 7.44
CA GLN A 273 2.28 -17.66 6.73
C GLN A 273 3.29 -18.66 7.29
N ASN A 274 3.17 -19.05 8.56
CA ASN A 274 4.01 -20.10 9.17
C ASN A 274 3.60 -21.52 8.79
N LEU A 275 2.47 -21.72 8.14
CA LEU A 275 2.01 -23.05 7.72
C LEU A 275 2.66 -23.53 6.42
N PHE A 276 3.29 -22.61 5.70
CA PHE A 276 3.92 -22.82 4.38
C PHE A 276 5.39 -22.39 4.39
#